data_17cb97ff444f9d919268de7eddbc0521
#
_entry.id   17cb97ff444f9d919268de7eddbc0521
#
_cell.length_a   1.000
_cell.length_b   1.000
_cell.length_c   1.000
_cell.angle_alpha   90.00
_cell.angle_beta   90.00
_cell.angle_gamma   90.00
#
_symmetry.space_group_name_H-M   'P 1'
#
loop_
_entity.id
_entity.type
_entity.pdbx_description
1 polymer ?
#
loop_
_entity_poly.entity_id
_entity_poly.type
_entity_poly.pdbx_seq_one_letter_code
_entity_poly.pdbx_strand_id
1 'polypeptide(L)'
;MRNLAHPILFVVLDGVGDRPTPGYGNKTPLEAASTPNLDNLAAKGRTGIVYTVKRGVAPESDAGVFSLLSYDPTRLELSRGVVEAIGSGIEFNPGDLALRCNFATAQGGQIVDRRAGRNVSPDEAAQLVEAVNTNEKLRGLIDFELKSTIGHRCALVFRGRAMRLSAAISNLDPAYERQGKITIAKTGVKLPAPIPKCVPLNKTTVARRTAHILNQFASLVNSVLKDHKVNVSRIERGDQPANFLLMRDAGTKTPNVKTLKQKFGFRGVAVADMPVELGIAKVIGIDTRIFPPDRSLEGYSQRGVEALRLMGDYDLVYVHLKGPDEPGHDGDFEGKKKAIEDIDAGFFSRLGDLSSSFLCVTADHSTPCLAKGHTDDPVPLLISGPGVRSDGSMRFTEAYAKKGKFGTIKHGYEIMRILRRLSTSIA
;
A
#
# COMPACT_ATOMS: atom_id res chain seq x y z
N MET A 1 19.57 1.45 -21.25
CA MET A 1 20.68 0.77 -20.57
C MET A 1 20.72 1.29 -19.14
N ARG A 2 21.05 0.43 -18.16
CA ARG A 2 21.25 0.80 -16.77
C ARG A 2 22.51 1.67 -16.62
N ASN A 3 22.53 2.50 -15.59
CA ASN A 3 23.64 3.43 -15.31
C ASN A 3 24.60 2.88 -14.22
N LEU A 4 24.12 1.96 -13.35
CA LEU A 4 24.92 1.36 -12.28
C LEU A 4 25.64 0.08 -12.76
N ALA A 5 26.87 -0.10 -12.34
CA ALA A 5 27.61 -1.35 -12.52
C ALA A 5 26.90 -2.51 -11.76
N HIS A 6 26.41 -2.21 -10.56
CA HIS A 6 25.74 -3.15 -9.68
C HIS A 6 24.30 -2.73 -9.44
N PRO A 7 23.29 -3.42 -10.03
CA PRO A 7 21.88 -3.11 -9.82
C PRO A 7 21.44 -3.37 -8.38
N ILE A 8 20.39 -2.70 -7.97
CA ILE A 8 19.81 -2.79 -6.62
C ILE A 8 18.47 -3.52 -6.71
N LEU A 9 18.35 -4.65 -6.00
CA LEU A 9 17.08 -5.31 -5.72
C LEU A 9 16.60 -4.85 -4.33
N PHE A 10 15.52 -4.09 -4.30
CA PHE A 10 14.92 -3.55 -3.07
C PHE A 10 13.60 -4.26 -2.79
N VAL A 11 13.58 -5.14 -1.79
CA VAL A 11 12.41 -5.97 -1.44
C VAL A 11 11.77 -5.43 -0.16
N VAL A 12 10.47 -5.20 -0.21
CA VAL A 12 9.66 -4.83 0.95
C VAL A 12 8.68 -5.95 1.26
N LEU A 13 8.72 -6.44 2.49
CA LEU A 13 7.81 -7.41 3.06
C LEU A 13 6.72 -6.68 3.84
N ASP A 14 5.53 -6.58 3.27
CA ASP A 14 4.42 -5.80 3.80
C ASP A 14 4.07 -6.20 5.23
N GLY A 15 4.19 -5.26 6.15
CA GLY A 15 3.79 -5.42 7.54
C GLY A 15 4.51 -6.53 8.31
N VAL A 16 5.72 -6.99 7.86
CA VAL A 16 6.38 -8.16 8.45
C VAL A 16 6.80 -7.96 9.91
N GLY A 17 7.14 -6.71 10.31
CA GLY A 17 7.56 -6.44 11.69
C GLY A 17 6.50 -6.84 12.72
N ASP A 18 6.96 -7.40 13.84
CA ASP A 18 6.07 -7.87 14.90
C ASP A 18 6.71 -7.75 16.29
N ARG A 19 5.94 -8.04 17.31
CA ARG A 19 6.37 -8.12 18.72
C ARG A 19 6.42 -9.56 19.18
N PRO A 20 7.37 -9.92 20.09
CA PRO A 20 7.39 -11.25 20.69
C PRO A 20 6.05 -11.60 21.35
N THR A 21 5.51 -12.78 21.04
CA THR A 21 4.19 -13.23 21.52
C THR A 21 4.37 -14.31 22.57
N PRO A 22 3.88 -14.11 23.83
CA PRO A 22 4.08 -15.05 24.94
C PRO A 22 3.62 -16.48 24.63
N GLY A 23 2.46 -16.65 24.00
CA GLY A 23 1.91 -17.94 23.61
C GLY A 23 2.74 -18.74 22.58
N TYR A 24 3.76 -18.10 21.98
CA TYR A 24 4.62 -18.68 20.97
C TYR A 24 6.11 -18.64 21.36
N GLY A 25 6.37 -18.85 22.64
CA GLY A 25 7.72 -18.89 23.19
C GLY A 25 8.45 -17.55 23.15
N ASN A 26 7.74 -16.44 23.27
CA ASN A 26 8.25 -15.08 23.13
C ASN A 26 8.99 -14.82 21.80
N LYS A 27 8.53 -15.43 20.74
CA LYS A 27 9.01 -15.19 19.37
C LYS A 27 8.05 -14.31 18.59
N THR A 28 8.59 -13.59 17.61
CA THR A 28 7.78 -12.99 16.53
C THR A 28 7.41 -14.06 15.50
N PRO A 29 6.41 -13.85 14.62
CA PRO A 29 6.16 -14.73 13.49
C PRO A 29 7.40 -14.92 12.60
N LEU A 30 8.19 -13.87 12.36
CA LEU A 30 9.43 -13.93 11.59
C LEU A 30 10.52 -14.76 12.30
N GLU A 31 10.63 -14.65 13.61
CA GLU A 31 11.56 -15.48 14.41
C GLU A 31 11.16 -16.96 14.45
N ALA A 32 9.84 -17.24 14.39
CA ALA A 32 9.31 -18.59 14.40
C ALA A 32 9.29 -19.24 13.01
N ALA A 33 9.27 -18.45 11.94
CA ALA A 33 9.24 -18.92 10.55
C ALA A 33 10.53 -19.63 10.14
N SER A 34 10.41 -20.63 9.26
CA SER A 34 11.53 -21.26 8.57
C SER A 34 11.81 -20.51 7.27
N THR A 35 12.90 -19.76 7.25
CA THR A 35 13.28 -18.87 6.12
C THR A 35 14.72 -19.14 5.62
N PRO A 36 15.05 -20.38 5.19
CA PRO A 36 16.43 -20.74 4.90
C PRO A 36 17.05 -19.92 3.75
N ASN A 37 16.28 -19.49 2.76
CA ASN A 37 16.78 -18.70 1.64
C ASN A 37 17.12 -17.27 2.10
N LEU A 38 16.22 -16.63 2.82
CA LEU A 38 16.42 -15.29 3.36
C LEU A 38 17.51 -15.27 4.46
N ASP A 39 17.58 -16.30 5.30
CA ASP A 39 18.62 -16.46 6.32
C ASP A 39 20.01 -16.61 5.68
N ASN A 40 20.14 -17.36 4.58
CA ASN A 40 21.39 -17.45 3.82
C ASN A 40 21.82 -16.11 3.22
N LEU A 41 20.87 -15.28 2.79
CA LEU A 41 21.16 -13.92 2.32
C LEU A 41 21.60 -13.02 3.48
N ALA A 42 20.98 -13.15 4.66
CA ALA A 42 21.34 -12.41 5.86
C ALA A 42 22.76 -12.73 6.33
N ALA A 43 23.16 -14.01 6.28
CA ALA A 43 24.50 -14.45 6.64
C ALA A 43 25.62 -13.83 5.77
N LYS A 44 25.28 -13.41 4.55
CA LYS A 44 26.21 -12.75 3.61
C LYS A 44 26.21 -11.23 3.71
N GLY A 45 25.29 -10.64 4.47
CA GLY A 45 25.08 -9.19 4.53
C GLY A 45 25.29 -8.57 5.90
N ARG A 46 24.78 -7.36 6.03
CA ARG A 46 24.66 -6.63 7.30
C ARG A 46 23.21 -6.37 7.59
N THR A 47 22.87 -6.49 8.85
CA THR A 47 21.52 -6.20 9.34
C THR A 47 21.47 -4.94 10.21
N GLY A 48 20.28 -4.45 10.45
CA GLY A 48 19.97 -3.34 11.33
C GLY A 48 18.46 -3.21 11.50
N ILE A 49 18.03 -2.21 12.25
CA ILE A 49 16.60 -1.86 12.37
C ILE A 49 16.36 -0.47 11.80
N VAL A 50 15.17 -0.25 11.26
CA VAL A 50 14.80 1.05 10.69
C VAL A 50 13.40 1.48 11.16
N TYR A 51 13.31 2.73 11.59
CA TYR A 51 12.02 3.41 11.71
C TYR A 51 11.63 3.92 10.32
N THR A 52 10.62 3.34 9.71
CA THR A 52 10.29 3.63 8.31
C THR A 52 9.94 5.09 8.06
N VAL A 53 9.18 5.73 8.95
CA VAL A 53 8.98 7.18 8.91
C VAL A 53 9.84 7.86 9.99
N LYS A 54 9.50 7.68 11.25
CA LYS A 54 10.27 8.11 12.43
C LYS A 54 9.69 7.45 13.68
N ARG A 55 10.47 7.42 14.76
CA ARG A 55 9.99 6.95 16.07
C ARG A 55 8.74 7.71 16.52
N GLY A 56 7.76 6.99 17.07
CA GLY A 56 6.47 7.55 17.51
C GLY A 56 5.44 7.73 16.39
N VAL A 57 5.72 7.21 15.18
CA VAL A 57 4.78 7.25 14.05
C VAL A 57 4.53 5.84 13.56
N ALA A 58 3.29 5.37 13.69
CA ALA A 58 2.79 4.15 13.06
C ALA A 58 2.42 4.50 11.59
N PRO A 59 3.22 4.08 10.60
CA PRO A 59 2.96 4.48 9.21
C PRO A 59 1.88 3.62 8.57
N GLU A 60 1.11 4.21 7.66
CA GLU A 60 0.38 3.49 6.62
C GLU A 60 1.36 3.12 5.50
N SER A 61 1.01 2.12 4.67
CA SER A 61 1.92 1.62 3.61
C SER A 61 2.39 2.72 2.65
N ASP A 62 1.53 3.69 2.30
CA ASP A 62 1.92 4.80 1.42
C ASP A 62 3.05 5.64 2.02
N ALA A 63 2.94 6.03 3.29
CA ALA A 63 3.97 6.80 3.99
C ALA A 63 5.27 5.97 4.16
N GLY A 64 5.15 4.69 4.51
CA GLY A 64 6.28 3.76 4.62
C GLY A 64 7.04 3.61 3.30
N VAL A 65 6.33 3.32 2.22
CA VAL A 65 6.92 3.15 0.87
C VAL A 65 7.55 4.43 0.35
N PHE A 66 6.89 5.59 0.49
CA PHE A 66 7.51 6.88 0.12
C PHE A 66 8.82 7.09 0.88
N SER A 67 8.82 6.82 2.17
CA SER A 67 10.02 6.97 3.00
C SER A 67 11.13 6.03 2.52
N LEU A 68 10.85 4.73 2.37
CA LEU A 68 11.84 3.75 1.92
C LEU A 68 12.46 4.11 0.55
N LEU A 69 11.67 4.72 -0.33
CA LEU A 69 12.14 5.23 -1.62
C LEU A 69 12.77 6.64 -1.55
N SER A 70 13.12 7.08 -0.34
CA SER A 70 13.85 8.33 -0.06
C SER A 70 13.04 9.62 -0.16
N TYR A 71 11.75 9.56 0.10
CA TYR A 71 10.90 10.75 0.18
C TYR A 71 10.35 10.89 1.60
N ASP A 72 10.65 12.01 2.27
CA ASP A 72 10.16 12.26 3.62
C ASP A 72 8.64 12.52 3.61
N PRO A 73 7.80 11.57 4.05
CA PRO A 73 6.36 11.71 3.97
C PRO A 73 5.80 12.82 4.87
N THR A 74 6.57 13.25 5.89
CA THR A 74 6.15 14.33 6.78
C THR A 74 6.19 15.70 6.12
N ARG A 75 6.93 15.82 5.01
CA ARG A 75 7.06 17.05 4.22
C ARG A 75 6.23 17.06 2.95
N LEU A 76 5.63 15.92 2.62
CA LEU A 76 4.82 15.77 1.41
C LEU A 76 3.35 16.04 1.71
N GLU A 77 2.66 16.66 0.77
CA GLU A 77 1.21 16.72 0.76
C GLU A 77 0.69 15.45 0.09
N LEU A 78 0.68 14.35 0.87
CA LEU A 78 0.22 13.05 0.41
C LEU A 78 -1.30 12.96 0.52
N SER A 79 -1.94 12.48 -0.54
CA SER A 79 -3.31 12.02 -0.52
C SER A 79 -3.37 10.62 -1.12
N ARG A 80 -3.75 9.66 -0.31
CA ARG A 80 -3.88 8.27 -0.74
C ARG A 80 -4.89 8.11 -1.87
N GLY A 81 -5.96 8.92 -1.89
CA GLY A 81 -6.91 8.95 -3.02
C GLY A 81 -6.25 9.29 -4.35
N VAL A 82 -5.36 10.29 -4.37
CA VAL A 82 -4.61 10.66 -5.59
C VAL A 82 -3.65 9.58 -6.01
N VAL A 83 -2.89 9.03 -5.07
CA VAL A 83 -1.90 7.98 -5.35
C VAL A 83 -2.59 6.72 -5.89
N GLU A 84 -3.68 6.27 -5.24
CA GLU A 84 -4.43 5.08 -5.70
C GLU A 84 -5.13 5.32 -7.05
N ALA A 85 -5.63 6.53 -7.32
CA ALA A 85 -6.20 6.87 -8.63
C ALA A 85 -5.14 6.76 -9.76
N ILE A 86 -3.97 7.38 -9.56
CA ILE A 86 -2.85 7.29 -10.50
C ILE A 86 -2.40 5.83 -10.68
N GLY A 87 -2.30 5.08 -9.58
CA GLY A 87 -1.89 3.67 -9.59
C GLY A 87 -2.88 2.76 -10.30
N SER A 88 -4.19 3.02 -10.17
CA SER A 88 -5.23 2.30 -10.89
C SER A 88 -5.29 2.63 -12.39
N GLY A 89 -4.51 3.61 -12.85
CA GLY A 89 -4.45 4.06 -14.24
C GLY A 89 -5.56 5.04 -14.62
N ILE A 90 -6.22 5.67 -13.64
CA ILE A 90 -7.08 6.83 -13.90
C ILE A 90 -6.17 8.03 -14.16
N GLU A 91 -6.43 8.75 -15.25
CA GLU A 91 -5.77 10.02 -15.52
C GLU A 91 -6.16 11.04 -14.44
N PHE A 92 -5.17 11.71 -13.84
CA PHE A 92 -5.39 12.71 -12.80
C PHE A 92 -4.77 14.04 -13.20
N ASN A 93 -5.61 15.04 -13.40
CA ASN A 93 -5.23 16.35 -13.91
C ASN A 93 -5.32 17.44 -12.82
N PRO A 94 -4.59 18.56 -12.98
CA PRO A 94 -4.76 19.72 -12.09
C PRO A 94 -6.23 20.16 -12.02
N GLY A 95 -6.73 20.28 -10.79
CA GLY A 95 -8.12 20.65 -10.52
C GLY A 95 -9.07 19.48 -10.25
N ASP A 96 -8.69 18.26 -10.61
CA ASP A 96 -9.44 17.06 -10.28
C ASP A 96 -9.44 16.79 -8.76
N LEU A 97 -10.43 16.03 -8.30
CA LEU A 97 -10.51 15.52 -6.93
C LEU A 97 -10.52 14.00 -6.96
N ALA A 98 -9.50 13.39 -6.41
CA ALA A 98 -9.44 11.93 -6.25
C ALA A 98 -9.85 11.49 -4.85
N LEU A 99 -10.48 10.33 -4.77
CA LEU A 99 -10.96 9.69 -3.56
C LEU A 99 -10.66 8.19 -3.60
N ARG A 100 -10.26 7.64 -2.48
CA ARG A 100 -10.25 6.19 -2.27
C ARG A 100 -11.64 5.72 -1.89
N CYS A 101 -12.11 4.63 -2.48
CA CYS A 101 -13.46 4.14 -2.28
C CYS A 101 -13.48 2.65 -1.90
N ASN A 102 -14.57 2.25 -1.23
CA ASN A 102 -14.91 0.85 -1.02
C ASN A 102 -16.38 0.63 -1.35
N PHE A 103 -16.69 -0.46 -2.06
CA PHE A 103 -18.02 -1.03 -2.01
C PHE A 103 -18.34 -1.48 -0.58
N ALA A 104 -19.54 -1.16 -0.13
CA ALA A 104 -20.06 -1.43 1.20
C ALA A 104 -21.51 -1.87 1.13
N THR A 105 -22.01 -2.46 2.21
CA THR A 105 -23.43 -2.78 2.38
C THR A 105 -24.09 -1.71 3.23
N ALA A 106 -25.10 -1.07 2.67
CA ALA A 106 -25.96 -0.12 3.36
C ALA A 106 -27.40 -0.66 3.46
N GLN A 107 -28.01 -0.51 4.64
CA GLN A 107 -29.40 -0.88 4.91
C GLN A 107 -30.01 0.08 5.92
N GLY A 108 -31.23 0.57 5.66
CA GLY A 108 -31.96 1.44 6.59
C GLY A 108 -31.22 2.73 6.96
N GLY A 109 -30.41 3.31 6.06
CA GLY A 109 -29.62 4.51 6.35
C GLY A 109 -28.35 4.25 7.18
N GLN A 110 -27.97 3.00 7.35
CA GLN A 110 -26.78 2.56 8.10
C GLN A 110 -25.83 1.77 7.21
N ILE A 111 -24.54 1.84 7.50
CA ILE A 111 -23.53 0.92 6.97
C ILE A 111 -23.52 -0.32 7.85
N VAL A 112 -23.85 -1.47 7.29
CA VAL A 112 -23.85 -2.76 7.99
C VAL A 112 -22.59 -3.55 7.73
N ASP A 113 -21.96 -3.38 6.57
CA ASP A 113 -20.64 -3.93 6.24
C ASP A 113 -19.87 -2.93 5.37
N ARG A 114 -18.65 -2.59 5.80
CA ARG A 114 -17.77 -1.63 5.11
C ARG A 114 -17.02 -2.22 3.92
N ARG A 115 -17.14 -3.50 3.67
CA ARG A 115 -16.35 -4.25 2.69
C ARG A 115 -17.20 -5.20 1.86
N ALA A 116 -18.53 -5.10 1.95
CA ALA A 116 -19.47 -5.97 1.24
C ALA A 116 -19.10 -7.46 1.32
N GLY A 117 -18.87 -7.98 2.54
CA GLY A 117 -18.47 -9.36 2.79
C GLY A 117 -17.01 -9.70 2.45
N ARG A 118 -16.20 -8.78 1.94
CA ARG A 118 -14.83 -8.99 1.40
C ARG A 118 -14.75 -9.97 0.23
N ASN A 119 -15.87 -10.36 -0.35
CA ASN A 119 -15.97 -11.39 -1.40
C ASN A 119 -16.55 -10.87 -2.72
N VAL A 120 -16.44 -9.57 -2.98
CA VAL A 120 -16.80 -9.00 -4.28
C VAL A 120 -15.79 -9.49 -5.33
N SER A 121 -16.28 -10.23 -6.32
CA SER A 121 -15.42 -10.74 -7.39
C SER A 121 -15.02 -9.64 -8.38
N PRO A 122 -13.95 -9.83 -9.17
CA PRO A 122 -13.55 -8.87 -10.21
C PRO A 122 -14.68 -8.57 -11.22
N ASP A 123 -15.43 -9.60 -11.63
CA ASP A 123 -16.52 -9.47 -12.59
C ASP A 123 -17.72 -8.70 -11.99
N GLU A 124 -18.07 -8.98 -10.73
CA GLU A 124 -19.09 -8.23 -10.01
C GLU A 124 -18.69 -6.76 -9.87
N ALA A 125 -17.45 -6.50 -9.45
CA ALA A 125 -16.92 -5.14 -9.31
C ALA A 125 -16.95 -4.37 -10.64
N ALA A 126 -16.57 -5.01 -11.74
CA ALA A 126 -16.60 -4.42 -13.07
C ALA A 126 -18.02 -4.03 -13.50
N GLN A 127 -19.01 -4.91 -13.32
CA GLN A 127 -20.41 -4.62 -13.65
C GLN A 127 -20.99 -3.49 -12.78
N LEU A 128 -20.70 -3.46 -11.49
CA LEU A 128 -21.15 -2.38 -10.59
C LEU A 128 -20.51 -1.04 -10.95
N VAL A 129 -19.21 -1.04 -11.29
CA VAL A 129 -18.50 0.16 -11.76
C VAL A 129 -19.07 0.66 -13.08
N GLU A 130 -19.37 -0.22 -14.02
CA GLU A 130 -19.99 0.13 -15.30
C GLU A 130 -21.36 0.79 -15.08
N ALA A 131 -22.21 0.20 -14.24
CA ALA A 131 -23.51 0.76 -13.91
C ALA A 131 -23.43 2.18 -13.31
N VAL A 132 -22.42 2.45 -12.49
CA VAL A 132 -22.16 3.79 -11.93
C VAL A 132 -21.66 4.73 -13.04
N ASN A 133 -20.64 4.32 -13.80
CA ASN A 133 -20.01 5.16 -14.81
C ASN A 133 -20.93 5.54 -15.98
N THR A 134 -21.90 4.69 -16.33
CA THR A 134 -22.84 4.94 -17.45
C THR A 134 -24.13 5.62 -17.02
N ASN A 135 -24.36 5.84 -15.72
CA ASN A 135 -25.59 6.41 -15.22
C ASN A 135 -25.72 7.92 -15.55
N GLU A 136 -26.74 8.30 -16.30
CA GLU A 136 -26.97 9.67 -16.77
C GLU A 136 -27.15 10.68 -15.63
N LYS A 137 -27.82 10.31 -14.54
CA LYS A 137 -28.04 11.22 -13.39
C LYS A 137 -26.74 11.54 -12.67
N LEU A 138 -25.85 10.55 -12.55
CA LEU A 138 -24.52 10.74 -11.99
C LEU A 138 -23.64 11.60 -12.92
N ARG A 139 -23.68 11.33 -14.22
CA ARG A 139 -22.99 12.13 -15.25
C ARG A 139 -23.51 13.58 -15.32
N GLY A 140 -24.82 13.77 -15.13
CA GLY A 140 -25.41 15.10 -15.06
C GLY A 140 -25.05 15.89 -13.80
N LEU A 141 -24.67 15.19 -12.70
CA LEU A 141 -24.22 15.84 -11.46
C LEU A 141 -22.80 16.36 -11.59
N ILE A 142 -21.87 15.54 -12.09
CA ILE A 142 -20.46 15.85 -12.24
C ILE A 142 -19.81 14.88 -13.23
N ASP A 143 -18.82 15.33 -13.99
CA ASP A 143 -17.98 14.43 -14.77
C ASP A 143 -17.01 13.69 -13.83
N PHE A 144 -16.92 12.36 -13.99
CA PHE A 144 -16.13 11.50 -13.10
C PHE A 144 -15.68 10.20 -13.79
N GLU A 145 -14.74 9.53 -13.16
CA GLU A 145 -14.32 8.17 -13.49
C GLU A 145 -14.18 7.36 -12.19
N LEU A 146 -14.93 6.26 -12.12
CA LEU A 146 -14.82 5.25 -11.07
C LEU A 146 -14.14 4.02 -11.66
N LYS A 147 -13.19 3.43 -10.94
CA LYS A 147 -12.50 2.21 -11.35
C LYS A 147 -12.37 1.25 -10.19
N SER A 148 -12.78 -0.01 -10.39
CA SER A 148 -12.51 -1.09 -9.44
C SER A 148 -11.01 -1.39 -9.39
N THR A 149 -10.53 -1.82 -8.23
CA THR A 149 -9.13 -2.21 -8.04
C THR A 149 -9.06 -3.66 -7.57
N ILE A 150 -9.02 -3.92 -6.27
CA ILE A 150 -8.93 -5.28 -5.74
C ILE A 150 -10.10 -5.53 -4.80
N GLY A 151 -10.88 -6.58 -5.08
CA GLY A 151 -12.04 -6.95 -4.29
C GLY A 151 -13.05 -5.80 -4.20
N HIS A 152 -13.40 -5.39 -2.99
CA HIS A 152 -14.35 -4.31 -2.72
C HIS A 152 -13.78 -2.88 -2.92
N ARG A 153 -12.51 -2.72 -3.31
CA ARG A 153 -11.84 -1.40 -3.38
C ARG A 153 -12.01 -0.77 -4.74
N CYS A 154 -12.15 0.58 -4.73
CA CYS A 154 -12.25 1.40 -5.94
C CYS A 154 -11.45 2.71 -5.77
N ALA A 155 -11.11 3.32 -6.89
CA ALA A 155 -10.65 4.70 -7.00
C ALA A 155 -11.67 5.54 -7.77
N LEU A 156 -11.92 6.76 -7.30
CA LEU A 156 -12.86 7.70 -7.91
C LEU A 156 -12.15 9.02 -8.17
N VAL A 157 -12.32 9.56 -9.37
CA VAL A 157 -11.84 10.91 -9.72
C VAL A 157 -13.01 11.73 -10.22
N PHE A 158 -13.31 12.84 -9.55
CA PHE A 158 -14.17 13.90 -10.07
C PHE A 158 -13.37 14.88 -10.90
N ARG A 159 -13.84 15.21 -12.10
CA ARG A 159 -13.16 16.11 -13.01
C ARG A 159 -13.41 17.57 -12.63
N GLY A 160 -12.33 18.32 -12.45
CA GLY A 160 -12.38 19.73 -12.08
C GLY A 160 -12.50 20.71 -13.24
N ARG A 161 -12.76 20.24 -14.46
CA ARG A 161 -12.78 21.09 -15.67
C ARG A 161 -13.87 22.14 -15.66
N ALA A 162 -15.07 21.75 -15.25
CA ALA A 162 -16.25 22.64 -15.22
C ALA A 162 -16.38 23.44 -13.91
N MET A 163 -15.74 23.00 -12.83
CA MET A 163 -15.83 23.65 -11.53
C MET A 163 -14.62 23.33 -10.63
N ARG A 164 -14.24 24.27 -9.79
CA ARG A 164 -13.22 24.03 -8.77
C ARG A 164 -13.75 23.05 -7.72
N LEU A 165 -12.91 22.08 -7.34
CA LEU A 165 -13.17 21.08 -6.31
C LEU A 165 -12.19 21.28 -5.12
N SER A 166 -12.57 20.83 -3.93
CA SER A 166 -11.79 20.97 -2.72
C SER A 166 -11.57 19.66 -2.00
N ALA A 167 -10.34 19.38 -1.62
CA ALA A 167 -10.02 18.28 -0.73
C ALA A 167 -10.31 18.58 0.76
N ALA A 168 -10.69 19.84 1.11
CA ALA A 168 -11.05 20.21 2.48
C ALA A 168 -12.50 19.79 2.81
N ILE A 169 -12.74 18.48 2.76
CA ILE A 169 -14.00 17.81 3.05
C ILE A 169 -13.76 16.62 3.97
N SER A 170 -14.75 16.25 4.78
CA SER A 170 -14.67 15.07 5.64
C SER A 170 -14.85 13.78 4.84
N ASN A 171 -14.45 12.65 5.43
CA ASN A 171 -14.67 11.35 4.84
C ASN A 171 -16.14 10.94 4.92
N LEU A 172 -16.58 10.16 3.95
CA LEU A 172 -17.88 9.50 3.90
C LEU A 172 -17.67 8.00 4.18
N ASP A 173 -17.00 7.71 5.29
CA ASP A 173 -16.71 6.38 5.83
C ASP A 173 -16.71 6.46 7.36
N PRO A 174 -17.60 5.71 8.07
CA PRO A 174 -17.76 5.85 9.52
C PRO A 174 -16.52 5.48 10.31
N ALA A 175 -15.64 4.65 9.76
CA ALA A 175 -14.44 4.18 10.45
C ALA A 175 -13.19 5.06 10.24
N TYR A 176 -13.35 6.18 9.55
CA TYR A 176 -12.23 7.09 9.30
C TYR A 176 -12.61 8.54 9.58
N GLU A 177 -11.71 9.28 10.18
CA GLU A 177 -11.85 10.72 10.33
C GLU A 177 -10.67 11.43 9.68
N ARG A 178 -10.89 12.69 9.31
CA ARG A 178 -9.85 13.53 8.75
C ARG A 178 -9.34 14.49 9.83
N GLN A 179 -8.05 14.40 10.12
CA GLN A 179 -7.34 15.31 11.01
C GLN A 179 -6.35 16.15 10.20
N GLY A 180 -6.72 17.40 9.91
CA GLY A 180 -5.95 18.27 9.04
C GLY A 180 -5.86 17.71 7.60
N LYS A 181 -4.65 17.32 7.17
CA LYS A 181 -4.41 16.79 5.82
C LYS A 181 -4.40 15.27 5.74
N ILE A 182 -4.43 14.57 6.85
CA ILE A 182 -4.34 13.10 6.92
C ILE A 182 -5.68 12.48 7.33
N THR A 183 -5.90 11.25 6.89
CA THR A 183 -7.03 10.41 7.34
C THR A 183 -6.51 9.41 8.37
N ILE A 184 -7.23 9.29 9.48
CA ILE A 184 -6.89 8.40 10.59
C ILE A 184 -8.03 7.41 10.81
N ALA A 185 -7.69 6.14 11.01
CA ALA A 185 -8.67 5.13 11.38
C ALA A 185 -9.20 5.39 12.81
N LYS A 186 -10.51 5.34 12.98
CA LYS A 186 -11.15 5.40 14.30
C LYS A 186 -11.09 4.03 14.96
N THR A 187 -10.72 4.00 16.21
CA THR A 187 -10.77 2.80 17.05
C THR A 187 -12.20 2.55 17.55
N GLY A 188 -12.58 1.27 17.68
CA GLY A 188 -13.83 0.90 18.35
C GLY A 188 -15.12 1.21 17.58
N VAL A 189 -15.05 1.43 16.27
CA VAL A 189 -16.25 1.63 15.45
C VAL A 189 -17.07 0.34 15.40
N LYS A 190 -18.28 0.40 15.97
CA LYS A 190 -19.25 -0.70 15.90
C LYS A 190 -20.14 -0.55 14.68
N LEU A 191 -20.41 -1.65 14.01
CA LEU A 191 -21.41 -1.73 12.94
C LEU A 191 -22.66 -2.47 13.47
N PRO A 192 -23.86 -2.11 13.01
CA PRO A 192 -24.21 -1.06 12.05
C PRO A 192 -23.93 0.36 12.54
N ALA A 193 -23.52 1.25 11.65
CA ALA A 193 -23.27 2.66 11.95
C ALA A 193 -24.02 3.58 10.96
N PRO A 194 -24.53 4.74 11.39
CA PRO A 194 -25.15 5.70 10.50
C PRO A 194 -24.24 6.07 9.32
N ILE A 195 -24.80 6.23 8.13
CA ILE A 195 -24.06 6.75 6.98
C ILE A 195 -23.62 8.19 7.31
N PRO A 196 -22.31 8.48 7.40
CA PRO A 196 -21.86 9.82 7.70
C PRO A 196 -22.17 10.77 6.54
N LYS A 197 -22.46 12.03 6.87
CA LYS A 197 -22.52 13.09 5.86
C LYS A 197 -21.13 13.69 5.67
N CYS A 198 -20.72 13.84 4.41
CA CYS A 198 -19.55 14.65 4.09
C CYS A 198 -19.85 16.13 4.42
N VAL A 199 -18.97 16.74 5.20
CA VAL A 199 -19.06 18.16 5.58
C VAL A 199 -17.80 18.93 5.15
N PRO A 200 -17.92 20.24 4.85
CA PRO A 200 -16.74 21.04 4.55
C PRO A 200 -15.88 21.23 5.81
N LEU A 201 -14.56 21.12 5.67
CA LEU A 201 -13.59 21.30 6.76
C LEU A 201 -13.04 22.74 6.82
N ASN A 202 -13.51 23.62 5.91
CA ASN A 202 -13.26 25.06 5.94
C ASN A 202 -14.49 25.84 5.46
N LYS A 203 -14.47 27.17 5.62
CA LYS A 203 -15.60 28.04 5.31
C LYS A 203 -15.74 28.41 3.82
N THR A 204 -14.91 27.85 2.93
CA THR A 204 -14.95 28.20 1.50
C THR A 204 -16.19 27.68 0.81
N THR A 205 -16.73 28.44 -0.15
CA THR A 205 -17.85 28.03 -0.99
C THR A 205 -17.50 26.78 -1.80
N VAL A 206 -16.23 26.64 -2.21
CA VAL A 206 -15.75 25.48 -2.95
C VAL A 206 -15.87 24.21 -2.10
N ALA A 207 -15.41 24.22 -0.83
CA ALA A 207 -15.51 23.06 0.06
C ALA A 207 -16.98 22.70 0.35
N ARG A 208 -17.85 23.68 0.60
CA ARG A 208 -19.29 23.45 0.80
C ARG A 208 -19.95 22.79 -0.43
N ARG A 209 -19.66 23.30 -1.63
CA ARG A 209 -20.17 22.73 -2.87
C ARG A 209 -19.64 21.33 -3.11
N THR A 210 -18.34 21.09 -2.89
CA THR A 210 -17.73 19.75 -3.05
C THR A 210 -18.37 18.73 -2.10
N ALA A 211 -18.55 19.09 -0.83
CA ALA A 211 -19.22 18.22 0.15
C ALA A 211 -20.68 17.90 -0.25
N HIS A 212 -21.41 18.89 -0.78
CA HIS A 212 -22.78 18.71 -1.27
C HIS A 212 -22.82 17.72 -2.45
N ILE A 213 -21.95 17.91 -3.45
CA ILE A 213 -21.83 17.02 -4.60
C ILE A 213 -21.52 15.58 -4.15
N LEU A 214 -20.58 15.41 -3.21
CA LEU A 214 -20.21 14.08 -2.72
C LEU A 214 -21.37 13.35 -2.04
N ASN A 215 -22.17 14.07 -1.24
CA ASN A 215 -23.36 13.51 -0.60
C ASN A 215 -24.44 13.13 -1.63
N GLN A 216 -24.67 13.97 -2.64
CA GLN A 216 -25.61 13.66 -3.72
C GLN A 216 -25.12 12.45 -4.54
N PHE A 217 -23.83 12.42 -4.88
CA PHE A 217 -23.22 11.31 -5.61
C PHE A 217 -23.40 9.99 -4.85
N ALA A 218 -23.10 9.96 -3.54
CA ALA A 218 -23.27 8.77 -2.71
C ALA A 218 -24.73 8.27 -2.69
N SER A 219 -25.69 9.18 -2.57
CA SER A 219 -27.12 8.83 -2.60
C SER A 219 -27.56 8.27 -3.95
N LEU A 220 -27.11 8.87 -5.05
CA LEU A 220 -27.39 8.39 -6.40
C LEU A 220 -26.72 7.03 -6.66
N VAL A 221 -25.47 6.83 -6.25
CA VAL A 221 -24.80 5.51 -6.36
C VAL A 221 -25.60 4.45 -5.63
N ASN A 222 -26.06 4.71 -4.40
CA ASN A 222 -26.90 3.76 -3.68
C ASN A 222 -28.19 3.44 -4.42
N SER A 223 -28.86 4.46 -5.02
CA SER A 223 -30.07 4.23 -5.80
C SER A 223 -29.85 3.41 -7.09
N VAL A 224 -28.66 3.53 -7.70
CA VAL A 224 -28.26 2.75 -8.88
C VAL A 224 -27.95 1.30 -8.51
N LEU A 225 -27.23 1.11 -7.40
CA LEU A 225 -26.67 -0.19 -7.05
C LEU A 225 -27.62 -1.07 -6.24
N LYS A 226 -28.56 -0.51 -5.47
CA LYS A 226 -29.40 -1.29 -4.54
C LYS A 226 -30.18 -2.42 -5.23
N ASP A 227 -30.71 -2.17 -6.42
CA ASP A 227 -31.54 -3.10 -7.21
C ASP A 227 -30.78 -3.65 -8.44
N HIS A 228 -29.44 -3.45 -8.49
CA HIS A 228 -28.63 -3.96 -9.60
C HIS A 228 -28.58 -5.50 -9.58
N LYS A 229 -28.65 -6.14 -10.75
CA LYS A 229 -28.68 -7.61 -10.90
C LYS A 229 -27.59 -8.34 -10.11
N VAL A 230 -26.37 -7.78 -10.04
CA VAL A 230 -25.26 -8.33 -9.23
C VAL A 230 -25.68 -8.38 -7.75
N ASN A 231 -26.26 -7.33 -7.21
CA ASN A 231 -26.65 -7.28 -5.81
C ASN A 231 -27.87 -8.15 -5.50
N VAL A 232 -28.82 -8.29 -6.45
CA VAL A 232 -29.92 -9.26 -6.33
C VAL A 232 -29.34 -10.67 -6.23
N SER A 233 -28.44 -11.07 -7.14
CA SER A 233 -27.81 -12.40 -7.12
C SER A 233 -26.95 -12.61 -5.85
N ARG A 234 -26.27 -11.57 -5.34
CA ARG A 234 -25.52 -11.65 -4.08
C ARG A 234 -26.44 -11.97 -2.91
N ILE A 235 -27.56 -11.26 -2.80
CA ILE A 235 -28.56 -11.49 -1.74
C ILE A 235 -29.13 -12.91 -1.83
N GLU A 236 -29.48 -13.41 -3.03
CA GLU A 236 -29.97 -14.76 -3.25
C GLU A 236 -29.01 -15.85 -2.80
N ARG A 237 -27.70 -15.60 -2.90
CA ARG A 237 -26.64 -16.51 -2.42
C ARG A 237 -26.32 -16.36 -0.93
N GLY A 238 -26.93 -15.38 -0.24
CA GLY A 238 -26.62 -15.07 1.16
C GLY A 238 -25.40 -14.15 1.33
N ASP A 239 -24.88 -13.57 0.26
CA ASP A 239 -23.76 -12.63 0.30
C ASP A 239 -24.24 -11.21 0.65
N GLN A 240 -23.36 -10.41 1.24
CA GLN A 240 -23.61 -8.99 1.51
C GLN A 240 -23.66 -8.19 0.19
N PRO A 241 -24.74 -7.42 -0.10
CA PRO A 241 -24.81 -6.62 -1.31
C PRO A 241 -23.77 -5.48 -1.29
N ALA A 242 -23.17 -5.21 -2.44
CA ALA A 242 -22.23 -4.11 -2.68
C ALA A 242 -23.01 -2.88 -3.20
N ASN A 243 -23.92 -2.33 -2.39
CA ASN A 243 -24.93 -1.37 -2.79
C ASN A 243 -24.64 0.09 -2.38
N PHE A 244 -23.48 0.34 -1.78
CA PHE A 244 -23.05 1.67 -1.37
C PHE A 244 -21.56 1.87 -1.67
N LEU A 245 -21.15 3.14 -1.84
CA LEU A 245 -19.76 3.50 -2.04
C LEU A 245 -19.27 4.40 -0.90
N LEU A 246 -18.44 3.86 -0.02
CA LEU A 246 -17.73 4.63 0.98
C LEU A 246 -16.59 5.38 0.31
N MET A 247 -16.39 6.67 0.66
CA MET A 247 -15.41 7.55 0.02
C MET A 247 -14.57 8.28 1.05
N ARG A 248 -13.26 8.30 0.87
CA ARG A 248 -12.30 8.91 1.79
C ARG A 248 -11.01 9.33 1.11
N ASP A 249 -10.10 9.93 1.86
CA ASP A 249 -8.75 10.29 1.42
C ASP A 249 -8.73 11.29 0.25
N ALA A 250 -9.65 12.28 0.31
CA ALA A 250 -9.80 13.29 -0.72
C ALA A 250 -8.50 14.07 -0.98
N GLY A 251 -8.12 14.20 -2.24
CA GLY A 251 -6.93 14.95 -2.68
C GLY A 251 -7.11 15.62 -4.04
N THR A 252 -6.51 16.80 -4.20
CA THR A 252 -6.57 17.60 -5.43
C THR A 252 -5.21 17.87 -6.05
N LYS A 253 -4.13 17.29 -5.50
CA LYS A 253 -2.77 17.54 -5.96
C LYS A 253 -1.95 16.28 -5.98
N THR A 254 -1.24 16.07 -7.09
CA THR A 254 -0.14 15.11 -7.13
C THR A 254 1.00 15.61 -6.25
N PRO A 255 1.64 14.74 -5.44
CA PRO A 255 2.82 15.14 -4.68
C PRO A 255 3.90 15.72 -5.58
N ASN A 256 4.36 16.94 -5.28
CA ASN A 256 5.43 17.57 -6.04
C ASN A 256 6.79 17.07 -5.54
N VAL A 257 7.34 16.07 -6.21
CA VAL A 257 8.62 15.44 -5.84
C VAL A 257 9.55 15.37 -7.05
N LYS A 258 10.85 15.47 -6.79
CA LYS A 258 11.85 15.10 -7.80
C LYS A 258 11.74 13.61 -8.09
N THR A 259 11.79 13.22 -9.36
CA THR A 259 11.81 11.79 -9.72
C THR A 259 13.04 11.08 -9.14
N LEU A 260 12.98 9.77 -9.01
CA LEU A 260 14.09 8.95 -8.53
C LEU A 260 15.33 9.16 -9.44
N LYS A 261 15.12 9.27 -10.75
CA LYS A 261 16.17 9.59 -11.73
C LYS A 261 16.80 10.96 -11.46
N GLN A 262 16.01 11.99 -11.15
CA GLN A 262 16.54 13.33 -10.81
C GLN A 262 17.30 13.35 -9.47
N LYS A 263 16.91 12.48 -8.50
CA LYS A 263 17.57 12.41 -7.18
C LYS A 263 18.85 11.61 -7.19
N PHE A 264 18.87 10.47 -7.89
CA PHE A 264 19.94 9.47 -7.77
C PHE A 264 20.56 9.08 -9.10
N GLY A 265 19.98 9.46 -10.23
CA GLY A 265 20.38 9.00 -11.55
C GLY A 265 19.86 7.59 -11.90
N PHE A 266 19.07 6.95 -11.03
CA PHE A 266 18.59 5.59 -11.21
C PHE A 266 17.45 5.51 -12.21
N ARG A 267 17.51 4.53 -13.12
CA ARG A 267 16.37 4.02 -13.83
C ARG A 267 15.76 2.90 -13.00
N GLY A 268 14.54 3.08 -12.53
CA GLY A 268 13.88 2.15 -11.63
C GLY A 268 12.62 1.52 -12.23
N VAL A 269 12.26 0.35 -11.69
CA VAL A 269 10.98 -0.32 -11.94
C VAL A 269 10.42 -0.85 -10.63
N ALA A 270 9.09 -0.77 -10.46
CA ALA A 270 8.38 -1.36 -9.34
C ALA A 270 7.59 -2.59 -9.79
N VAL A 271 7.79 -3.69 -9.09
CA VAL A 271 7.03 -4.94 -9.19
C VAL A 271 6.04 -4.95 -8.03
N ALA A 272 4.77 -4.72 -8.31
CA ALA A 272 3.73 -4.62 -7.28
C ALA A 272 2.35 -5.00 -7.86
N ASP A 273 1.38 -5.22 -6.98
CA ASP A 273 0.01 -5.59 -7.35
C ASP A 273 -1.05 -4.60 -6.85
N MET A 274 -0.71 -3.76 -5.88
CA MET A 274 -1.67 -2.82 -5.31
C MET A 274 -1.56 -1.43 -5.96
N PRO A 275 -2.68 -0.74 -6.17
CA PRO A 275 -2.68 0.60 -6.75
C PRO A 275 -1.82 1.62 -5.99
N VAL A 276 -1.68 1.48 -4.69
CA VAL A 276 -0.91 2.43 -3.88
C VAL A 276 0.57 2.40 -4.24
N GLU A 277 1.20 1.24 -4.34
CA GLU A 277 2.62 1.10 -4.71
C GLU A 277 2.86 1.49 -6.17
N LEU A 278 1.93 1.09 -7.05
CA LEU A 278 1.98 1.48 -8.47
C LEU A 278 1.84 2.99 -8.66
N GLY A 279 0.97 3.63 -7.88
CA GLY A 279 0.80 5.08 -7.88
C GLY A 279 2.02 5.83 -7.37
N ILE A 280 2.63 5.34 -6.28
CA ILE A 280 3.89 5.88 -5.77
C ILE A 280 4.98 5.77 -6.84
N ALA A 281 5.13 4.60 -7.47
CA ALA A 281 6.10 4.38 -8.53
C ALA A 281 5.95 5.41 -9.65
N LYS A 282 4.72 5.62 -10.15
CA LYS A 282 4.44 6.62 -11.18
C LYS A 282 4.75 8.06 -10.71
N VAL A 283 4.37 8.42 -9.48
CA VAL A 283 4.63 9.76 -8.90
C VAL A 283 6.13 10.04 -8.81
N ILE A 284 6.94 9.05 -8.44
CA ILE A 284 8.39 9.22 -8.35
C ILE A 284 9.13 8.94 -9.67
N GLY A 285 8.40 8.64 -10.75
CA GLY A 285 8.93 8.50 -12.11
C GLY A 285 9.74 7.22 -12.32
N ILE A 286 9.30 6.09 -11.76
CA ILE A 286 9.83 4.77 -12.07
C ILE A 286 8.79 3.93 -12.82
N ASP A 287 9.25 3.02 -13.66
CA ASP A 287 8.40 2.13 -14.44
C ASP A 287 7.62 1.17 -13.52
N THR A 288 6.55 0.59 -14.03
CA THR A 288 5.73 -0.35 -13.25
C THR A 288 5.58 -1.69 -13.97
N ARG A 289 5.74 -2.77 -13.21
CA ARG A 289 5.41 -4.14 -13.62
C ARG A 289 4.30 -4.65 -12.71
N ILE A 290 3.10 -4.76 -13.25
CA ILE A 290 1.90 -5.14 -12.51
C ILE A 290 1.79 -6.66 -12.47
N PHE A 291 1.59 -7.21 -11.28
CA PHE A 291 1.26 -8.62 -11.07
C PHE A 291 -0.17 -8.77 -10.54
N PRO A 292 -0.82 -9.93 -10.81
CA PRO A 292 -2.06 -10.26 -10.12
C PRO A 292 -1.84 -10.38 -8.60
N PRO A 293 -2.86 -10.14 -7.76
CA PRO A 293 -2.75 -10.25 -6.30
C PRO A 293 -2.72 -11.73 -5.84
N ASP A 294 -1.82 -12.51 -6.41
CA ASP A 294 -1.60 -13.92 -6.10
C ASP A 294 -0.58 -14.07 -4.96
N ARG A 295 -0.97 -14.76 -3.89
CA ARG A 295 -0.18 -15.07 -2.68
C ARG A 295 0.25 -16.53 -2.62
N SER A 296 0.06 -17.28 -3.71
CA SER A 296 0.55 -18.64 -3.82
C SER A 296 2.08 -18.70 -3.96
N LEU A 297 2.66 -19.88 -3.71
CA LEU A 297 4.09 -20.12 -3.97
C LEU A 297 4.46 -19.79 -5.41
N GLU A 298 3.59 -20.14 -6.37
CA GLU A 298 3.81 -19.84 -7.79
C GLU A 298 3.78 -18.33 -8.05
N GLY A 299 2.82 -17.60 -7.48
CA GLY A 299 2.74 -16.15 -7.59
C GLY A 299 3.98 -15.44 -7.04
N TYR A 300 4.53 -15.89 -5.91
CA TYR A 300 5.79 -15.38 -5.39
C TYR A 300 6.98 -15.77 -6.28
N SER A 301 7.01 -17.01 -6.78
CA SER A 301 8.06 -17.50 -7.69
C SER A 301 8.16 -16.66 -8.95
N GLN A 302 7.04 -16.39 -9.61
CA GLN A 302 6.98 -15.55 -10.80
C GLN A 302 7.51 -14.14 -10.55
N ARG A 303 7.22 -13.54 -9.38
CA ARG A 303 7.77 -12.24 -9.00
C ARG A 303 9.29 -12.30 -8.80
N GLY A 304 9.82 -13.38 -8.24
CA GLY A 304 11.26 -13.58 -8.06
C GLY A 304 12.00 -13.69 -9.41
N VAL A 305 11.48 -14.51 -10.31
CA VAL A 305 12.01 -14.67 -11.68
C VAL A 305 11.98 -13.34 -12.44
N GLU A 306 10.85 -12.62 -12.38
CA GLU A 306 10.72 -11.34 -13.06
C GLU A 306 11.64 -10.27 -12.45
N ALA A 307 11.82 -10.25 -11.14
CA ALA A 307 12.73 -9.32 -10.49
C ALA A 307 14.17 -9.50 -11.00
N LEU A 308 14.65 -10.74 -11.09
CA LEU A 308 15.98 -11.03 -11.65
C LEU A 308 16.10 -10.60 -13.11
N ARG A 309 15.09 -10.88 -13.92
CA ARG A 309 15.08 -10.46 -15.33
C ARG A 309 15.18 -8.92 -15.46
N LEU A 310 14.42 -8.20 -14.65
CA LEU A 310 14.41 -6.73 -14.65
C LEU A 310 15.73 -6.11 -14.18
N MET A 311 16.49 -6.79 -13.32
CA MET A 311 17.83 -6.34 -12.90
C MET A 311 18.83 -6.27 -14.07
N GLY A 312 18.57 -6.93 -15.20
CA GLY A 312 19.34 -6.76 -16.44
C GLY A 312 19.18 -5.38 -17.06
N ASP A 313 18.01 -4.77 -16.92
CA ASP A 313 17.61 -3.54 -17.64
C ASP A 313 17.58 -2.29 -16.74
N TYR A 314 17.41 -2.45 -15.42
CA TYR A 314 17.16 -1.36 -14.46
C TYR A 314 18.25 -1.26 -13.41
N ASP A 315 18.51 -0.03 -12.93
CA ASP A 315 19.40 0.25 -11.83
C ASP A 315 18.78 -0.12 -10.49
N LEU A 316 17.46 0.03 -10.36
CA LEU A 316 16.66 -0.30 -9.18
C LEU A 316 15.46 -1.13 -9.57
N VAL A 317 15.35 -2.32 -9.00
CA VAL A 317 14.14 -3.14 -9.02
C VAL A 317 13.54 -3.13 -7.62
N TYR A 318 12.42 -2.42 -7.46
CA TYR A 318 11.65 -2.39 -6.23
C TYR A 318 10.59 -3.47 -6.28
N VAL A 319 10.52 -4.33 -5.28
CA VAL A 319 9.52 -5.40 -5.18
C VAL A 319 8.76 -5.26 -3.87
N HIS A 320 7.43 -5.19 -3.94
CA HIS A 320 6.57 -5.16 -2.76
C HIS A 320 5.80 -6.47 -2.64
N LEU A 321 6.08 -7.23 -1.60
CA LEU A 321 5.48 -8.54 -1.36
C LEU A 321 4.43 -8.44 -0.25
N LYS A 322 3.17 -8.59 -0.65
CA LYS A 322 2.03 -8.68 0.27
C LYS A 322 1.94 -10.09 0.87
N GLY A 323 1.37 -10.21 2.05
CA GLY A 323 1.13 -11.50 2.73
C GLY A 323 1.07 -11.35 4.24
N PRO A 324 2.14 -10.89 4.91
CA PRO A 324 2.22 -10.85 6.39
C PRO A 324 1.29 -9.84 7.07
N ASP A 325 0.89 -8.76 6.38
CA ASP A 325 0.11 -7.67 6.97
C ASP A 325 -1.32 -8.08 7.37
N GLU A 326 -2.04 -8.78 6.50
CA GLU A 326 -3.44 -9.17 6.77
C GLU A 326 -3.59 -10.08 8.01
N PRO A 327 -2.82 -11.19 8.13
CA PRO A 327 -2.85 -12.00 9.36
C PRO A 327 -2.41 -11.21 10.61
N GLY A 328 -1.48 -10.25 10.46
CA GLY A 328 -1.12 -9.31 11.54
C GLY A 328 -2.33 -8.53 12.05
N HIS A 329 -3.13 -7.96 11.15
CA HIS A 329 -4.37 -7.26 11.48
C HIS A 329 -5.44 -8.16 12.11
N ASP A 330 -5.50 -9.42 11.73
CA ASP A 330 -6.44 -10.40 12.28
C ASP A 330 -5.95 -10.96 13.64
N GLY A 331 -4.67 -10.77 13.97
CA GLY A 331 -4.02 -11.33 15.16
C GLY A 331 -3.69 -12.81 15.01
N ASP A 332 -3.56 -13.27 13.75
CA ASP A 332 -3.26 -14.63 13.37
C ASP A 332 -1.73 -14.82 13.22
N PHE A 333 -1.12 -15.31 14.31
CA PHE A 333 0.33 -15.57 14.36
C PHE A 333 0.76 -16.65 13.35
N GLU A 334 0.02 -17.78 13.29
CA GLU A 334 0.39 -18.89 12.41
C GLU A 334 0.18 -18.54 10.94
N GLY A 335 -0.90 -17.81 10.61
CA GLY A 335 -1.13 -17.29 9.27
C GLY A 335 -0.01 -16.33 8.83
N LYS A 336 0.45 -15.44 9.72
CA LYS A 336 1.56 -14.51 9.42
C LYS A 336 2.87 -15.26 9.22
N LYS A 337 3.19 -16.21 10.10
CA LYS A 337 4.35 -17.09 9.98
C LYS A 337 4.32 -17.83 8.63
N LYS A 338 3.20 -18.46 8.29
CA LYS A 338 3.01 -19.18 7.02
C LYS A 338 3.23 -18.28 5.81
N ALA A 339 2.68 -17.07 5.80
CA ALA A 339 2.88 -16.11 4.72
C ALA A 339 4.37 -15.74 4.53
N ILE A 340 5.13 -15.62 5.63
CA ILE A 340 6.58 -15.37 5.59
C ILE A 340 7.32 -16.56 4.99
N GLU A 341 6.97 -17.78 5.40
CA GLU A 341 7.55 -19.04 4.88
C GLU A 341 7.25 -19.20 3.38
N ASP A 342 6.03 -18.87 2.93
CA ASP A 342 5.65 -18.93 1.52
C ASP A 342 6.41 -17.91 0.67
N ILE A 343 6.67 -16.72 1.19
CA ILE A 343 7.53 -15.73 0.54
C ILE A 343 8.96 -16.26 0.43
N ASP A 344 9.51 -16.86 1.47
CA ASP A 344 10.86 -17.43 1.43
C ASP A 344 10.96 -18.54 0.39
N ALA A 345 10.04 -19.51 0.43
CA ALA A 345 10.02 -20.66 -0.46
C ALA A 345 9.68 -20.27 -1.91
N GLY A 346 8.81 -19.31 -2.13
CA GLY A 346 8.43 -18.83 -3.46
C GLY A 346 9.42 -17.83 -4.03
N PHE A 347 9.57 -16.68 -3.40
CA PHE A 347 10.34 -15.55 -3.94
C PHE A 347 11.86 -15.69 -3.72
N PHE A 348 12.31 -15.80 -2.47
CA PHE A 348 13.75 -15.79 -2.15
C PHE A 348 14.48 -17.02 -2.71
N SER A 349 13.82 -18.17 -2.82
CA SER A 349 14.39 -19.38 -3.45
C SER A 349 14.76 -19.17 -4.92
N ARG A 350 14.19 -18.17 -5.61
CA ARG A 350 14.45 -17.87 -7.02
C ARG A 350 15.59 -16.90 -7.26
N LEU A 351 16.07 -16.21 -6.21
CA LEU A 351 17.02 -15.10 -6.39
C LEU A 351 18.44 -15.56 -6.78
N GLY A 352 18.81 -16.82 -6.55
CA GLY A 352 20.09 -17.36 -6.97
C GLY A 352 21.28 -16.58 -6.42
N ASP A 353 22.33 -16.40 -7.25
CA ASP A 353 23.53 -15.64 -6.90
C ASP A 353 23.34 -14.12 -7.16
N LEU A 354 23.40 -13.34 -6.10
CA LEU A 354 23.35 -11.88 -6.12
C LEU A 354 24.70 -11.22 -5.84
N SER A 355 25.82 -11.94 -5.98
CA SER A 355 27.16 -11.44 -5.66
C SER A 355 27.57 -10.19 -6.44
N SER A 356 27.01 -9.98 -7.64
CA SER A 356 27.24 -8.80 -8.50
C SER A 356 26.19 -7.70 -8.32
N SER A 357 25.29 -7.81 -7.33
CA SER A 357 24.15 -6.92 -7.15
C SER A 357 24.00 -6.53 -5.67
N PHE A 358 23.35 -5.40 -5.40
CA PHE A 358 22.92 -5.06 -4.06
C PHE A 358 21.52 -5.62 -3.81
N LEU A 359 21.35 -6.28 -2.68
CA LEU A 359 20.05 -6.66 -2.13
C LEU A 359 19.76 -5.80 -0.90
N CYS A 360 18.57 -5.22 -0.85
CA CYS A 360 18.01 -4.61 0.35
C CYS A 360 16.67 -5.28 0.66
N VAL A 361 16.52 -5.83 1.88
CA VAL A 361 15.24 -6.39 2.36
C VAL A 361 14.83 -5.65 3.62
N THR A 362 13.58 -5.20 3.67
CA THR A 362 12.99 -4.52 4.83
C THR A 362 11.45 -4.62 4.80
N ALA A 363 10.76 -3.85 5.62
CA ALA A 363 9.30 -3.71 5.60
C ALA A 363 8.89 -2.23 5.56
N ASP A 364 7.67 -1.96 5.14
CA ASP A 364 7.08 -0.61 5.13
C ASP A 364 6.53 -0.20 6.51
N HIS A 365 6.11 -1.16 7.33
CA HIS A 365 5.67 -0.98 8.72
C HIS A 365 5.70 -2.29 9.50
N SER A 366 5.50 -2.18 10.80
CA SER A 366 5.19 -3.30 11.68
C SER A 366 3.69 -3.42 11.87
N THR A 367 3.15 -4.66 11.78
CA THR A 367 1.75 -4.99 12.06
C THR A 367 1.69 -6.11 13.09
N PRO A 368 2.00 -5.83 14.37
CA PRO A 368 2.06 -6.87 15.37
C PRO A 368 0.72 -7.55 15.58
N CYS A 369 0.72 -8.89 15.61
CA CYS A 369 -0.47 -9.71 15.82
C CYS A 369 -1.19 -9.35 17.13
N LEU A 370 -0.44 -9.00 18.19
CA LEU A 370 -1.01 -8.57 19.46
C LEU A 370 -1.70 -7.20 19.37
N ALA A 371 -1.23 -6.31 18.50
CA ALA A 371 -1.79 -4.97 18.33
C ALA A 371 -2.95 -4.93 17.33
N LYS A 372 -3.01 -5.91 16.41
CA LYS A 372 -4.00 -5.98 15.31
C LYS A 372 -4.06 -4.71 14.47
N GLY A 373 -2.92 -4.08 14.26
CA GLY A 373 -2.79 -2.83 13.55
C GLY A 373 -1.36 -2.36 13.47
N HIS A 374 -1.15 -1.32 12.67
CA HIS A 374 0.19 -0.75 12.51
C HIS A 374 0.68 -0.11 13.81
N THR A 375 1.97 -0.25 14.06
CA THR A 375 2.64 0.35 15.22
C THR A 375 3.89 1.13 14.80
N ASP A 376 4.44 1.90 15.73
CA ASP A 376 5.69 2.66 15.53
C ASP A 376 6.95 1.82 15.82
N ASP A 377 6.81 0.50 15.92
CA ASP A 377 7.96 -0.39 16.08
C ASP A 377 8.86 -0.33 14.85
N PRO A 378 10.19 -0.37 15.04
CA PRO A 378 11.11 -0.44 13.93
C PRO A 378 11.03 -1.82 13.25
N VAL A 379 11.31 -1.84 11.95
CA VAL A 379 11.33 -3.07 11.15
C VAL A 379 12.77 -3.55 10.90
N PRO A 380 12.99 -4.84 10.64
CA PRO A 380 14.31 -5.36 10.31
C PRO A 380 14.76 -4.87 8.93
N LEU A 381 16.07 -4.70 8.78
CA LEU A 381 16.75 -4.32 7.56
C LEU A 381 17.90 -5.27 7.29
N LEU A 382 18.05 -5.71 6.04
CA LEU A 382 19.21 -6.41 5.52
C LEU A 382 19.73 -5.67 4.29
N ILE A 383 21.05 -5.46 4.21
CA ILE A 383 21.72 -5.05 2.98
C ILE A 383 22.88 -6.00 2.74
N SER A 384 22.94 -6.59 1.55
CA SER A 384 24.07 -7.40 1.07
C SER A 384 24.49 -6.96 -0.33
N GLY A 385 25.69 -7.32 -0.76
CA GLY A 385 26.19 -6.99 -2.08
C GLY A 385 27.71 -6.75 -2.10
N PRO A 386 28.24 -6.33 -3.25
CA PRO A 386 29.67 -6.08 -3.40
C PRO A 386 30.21 -5.15 -2.32
N GLY A 387 31.32 -5.49 -1.71
CA GLY A 387 31.96 -4.70 -0.65
C GLY A 387 31.24 -4.65 0.71
N VAL A 388 30.06 -5.19 0.84
CA VAL A 388 29.34 -5.31 2.13
C VAL A 388 29.87 -6.52 2.87
N ARG A 389 30.65 -6.26 3.96
CA ARG A 389 31.14 -7.36 4.81
C ARG A 389 30.04 -7.84 5.74
N SER A 390 29.87 -9.16 5.85
CA SER A 390 28.92 -9.77 6.80
C SER A 390 29.14 -9.27 8.23
N ASP A 391 28.08 -9.13 8.98
CA ASP A 391 28.11 -8.77 10.40
C ASP A 391 27.93 -9.98 11.34
N GLY A 392 27.85 -11.18 10.77
CA GLY A 392 27.66 -12.42 11.52
C GLY A 392 26.21 -12.74 11.85
N SER A 393 25.25 -12.00 11.29
CA SER A 393 23.83 -12.34 11.41
C SER A 393 23.55 -13.66 10.71
N MET A 394 23.00 -14.63 11.44
CA MET A 394 22.68 -15.96 10.88
C MET A 394 21.27 -16.03 10.31
N ARG A 395 20.39 -15.10 10.69
CA ARG A 395 19.00 -15.07 10.29
C ARG A 395 18.53 -13.63 10.07
N PHE A 396 17.54 -13.48 9.18
CA PHE A 396 16.81 -12.22 9.03
C PHE A 396 15.61 -12.19 9.99
N THR A 397 15.83 -11.67 11.19
CA THR A 397 14.80 -11.51 12.23
C THR A 397 14.99 -10.21 12.99
N GLU A 398 13.96 -9.79 13.74
CA GLU A 398 14.03 -8.59 14.59
C GLU A 398 15.15 -8.71 15.65
N ALA A 399 15.35 -9.90 16.21
CA ALA A 399 16.37 -10.12 17.24
C ALA A 399 17.80 -9.98 16.69
N TYR A 400 18.08 -10.53 15.50
CA TYR A 400 19.37 -10.36 14.82
C TYR A 400 19.55 -8.93 14.33
N ALA A 401 18.54 -8.34 13.73
CA ALA A 401 18.56 -6.98 13.22
C ALA A 401 18.87 -5.94 14.29
N LYS A 402 18.36 -6.10 15.52
CA LYS A 402 18.69 -5.24 16.67
C LYS A 402 20.18 -5.25 17.03
N LYS A 403 20.90 -6.33 16.73
CA LYS A 403 22.33 -6.50 17.02
C LYS A 403 23.21 -6.23 15.79
N GLY A 404 22.59 -6.02 14.63
CA GLY A 404 23.29 -5.84 13.37
C GLY A 404 24.12 -4.57 13.30
N LYS A 405 25.17 -4.57 12.47
CA LYS A 405 26.15 -3.48 12.40
C LYS A 405 25.65 -2.21 11.72
N PHE A 406 24.49 -2.22 11.05
CA PHE A 406 23.83 -0.97 10.63
C PHE A 406 23.21 -0.23 11.83
N GLY A 407 23.01 -0.91 12.96
CA GLY A 407 22.39 -0.32 14.15
C GLY A 407 20.96 0.13 13.85
N THR A 408 20.60 1.31 14.39
CA THR A 408 19.27 1.91 14.21
C THR A 408 19.31 3.02 13.18
N ILE A 409 18.61 2.83 12.06
CA ILE A 409 18.35 3.88 11.07
C ILE A 409 17.10 4.65 11.50
N LYS A 410 17.24 5.95 11.69
CA LYS A 410 16.19 6.79 12.29
C LYS A 410 15.02 7.07 11.31
N HIS A 411 15.30 7.01 10.01
CA HIS A 411 14.32 7.32 8.96
C HIS A 411 14.52 6.44 7.73
N GLY A 412 13.47 5.83 7.23
CA GLY A 412 13.51 4.97 6.02
C GLY A 412 14.11 5.68 4.81
N TYR A 413 13.89 6.99 4.66
CA TYR A 413 14.41 7.76 3.53
C TYR A 413 15.96 7.86 3.48
N GLU A 414 16.65 7.36 4.49
CA GLU A 414 18.13 7.27 4.52
C GLU A 414 18.65 6.04 3.75
N ILE A 415 17.84 4.97 3.60
CA ILE A 415 18.25 3.69 3.04
C ILE A 415 18.77 3.84 1.60
N MET A 416 18.03 4.53 0.74
CA MET A 416 18.45 4.75 -0.65
C MET A 416 19.77 5.54 -0.76
N ARG A 417 20.05 6.40 0.19
CA ARG A 417 21.35 7.11 0.25
C ARG A 417 22.48 6.18 0.64
N ILE A 418 22.23 5.24 1.57
CA ILE A 418 23.18 4.19 1.95
C ILE A 418 23.48 3.31 0.74
N LEU A 419 22.45 2.80 0.07
CA LEU A 419 22.58 1.96 -1.13
C LEU A 419 23.35 2.67 -2.24
N ARG A 420 23.07 3.95 -2.49
CA ARG A 420 23.81 4.73 -3.47
C ARG A 420 25.30 4.85 -3.11
N ARG A 421 25.63 5.16 -1.86
CA ARG A 421 27.04 5.23 -1.43
C ARG A 421 27.76 3.91 -1.66
N LEU A 422 27.14 2.80 -1.27
CA LEU A 422 27.71 1.47 -1.48
C LEU A 422 27.92 1.19 -2.98
N SER A 423 26.95 1.51 -3.82
CA SER A 423 27.04 1.26 -5.27
C SER A 423 28.03 2.15 -6.01
N THR A 424 28.43 3.30 -5.44
CA THR A 424 29.43 4.21 -6.05
C THR A 424 30.82 4.07 -5.44
N SER A 425 30.97 3.43 -4.28
CA SER A 425 32.28 3.24 -3.62
C SER A 425 33.09 2.09 -4.19
N ILE A 426 32.54 1.32 -5.14
CA ILE A 426 33.13 0.09 -5.71
C ILE A 426 33.43 0.29 -7.23
N ALA A 427 33.07 1.44 -7.78
CA ALA A 427 33.34 1.81 -9.19
C ALA A 427 34.75 2.37 -9.41
#